data_c59c63aaad38771297b74b59a360c980
#
_entry.id   c59c63aaad38771297b74b59a360c980
#
_cell.length_a   1.000
_cell.length_b   1.000
_cell.length_c   1.000
_cell.angle_alpha   90.00
_cell.angle_beta   90.00
_cell.angle_gamma   90.00
#
_symmetry.space_group_name_H-M   'P 1'
#
loop_
_entity.id
_entity.type
_entity.pdbx_description
1 polymer ?
#
loop_
_entity_poly.entity_id
_entity_poly.type
_entity_poly.pdbx_seq_one_letter_code
_entity_poly.pdbx_strand_id
1 'polypeptide(L)'
;YLLRINPDGTVDGTNDPSSKYAELEFHSVGAGLHMIVGVATRRYLTITDKGLLTAQLQPSLNSVFKEIFLENLYQSFLSYKHQRNGWYVAIKRNGKAKPAVQTFIGQKATQFMTRYES
;
A
#
# COMPACT_ATOMS: atom_id res chain seq x y z
N TYR A 1 -10.61 6.24 0.34
CA TYR A 1 -9.38 6.94 0.74
C TYR A 1 -8.30 6.83 -0.32
N LEU A 2 -7.51 7.88 -0.43
CA LEU A 2 -6.20 7.83 -1.07
C LEU A 2 -5.17 7.39 -0.03
N LEU A 3 -4.25 6.54 -0.42
CA LEU A 3 -3.16 6.10 0.45
C LEU A 3 -2.15 7.24 0.63
N ARG A 4 -1.75 7.48 1.88
CA ARG A 4 -0.83 8.57 2.21
C ARG A 4 0.39 8.03 2.97
N ILE A 5 1.57 8.38 2.50
CA ILE A 5 2.85 8.02 3.13
C ILE A 5 3.44 9.28 3.77
N ASN A 6 3.51 9.29 5.10
CA ASN A 6 3.87 10.46 5.88
C ASN A 6 5.37 10.54 6.19
N PRO A 7 5.90 11.76 6.51
CA PRO A 7 7.32 11.94 6.78
C PRO A 7 7.87 11.12 7.95
N ASP A 8 7.02 10.78 8.93
CA ASP A 8 7.42 9.98 10.09
C ASP A 8 7.39 8.47 9.84
N GLY A 9 7.04 8.05 8.61
CA GLY A 9 6.91 6.65 8.24
C GLY A 9 5.56 6.03 8.52
N THR A 10 4.59 6.80 9.05
CA THR A 10 3.23 6.31 9.19
C THR A 10 2.52 6.30 7.84
N VAL A 11 1.58 5.38 7.70
CA VAL A 11 0.74 5.23 6.51
C VAL A 11 -0.71 5.35 6.96
N ASP A 12 -1.48 6.14 6.25
CA ASP A 12 -2.90 6.32 6.52
C ASP A 12 -3.68 6.62 5.24
N GLY A 13 -4.94 6.94 5.36
CA GLY A 13 -5.80 7.35 4.25
C GLY A 13 -6.18 8.81 4.38
N THR A 14 -6.30 9.49 3.25
CA THR A 14 -6.81 10.85 3.15
C THR A 14 -7.85 10.96 2.07
N ASN A 15 -8.82 11.85 2.24
CA ASN A 15 -9.77 12.23 1.19
C ASN A 15 -9.37 13.51 0.46
N ASP A 16 -8.22 14.10 0.83
CA ASP A 16 -7.71 15.31 0.20
C ASP A 16 -6.85 14.96 -1.02
N PRO A 17 -7.35 15.17 -2.27
CA PRO A 17 -6.58 14.85 -3.47
C PRO A 17 -5.39 15.77 -3.70
N SER A 18 -5.30 16.91 -2.97
CA SER A 18 -4.18 17.83 -3.06
C SER A 18 -3.06 17.53 -2.07
N SER A 19 -3.23 16.51 -1.20
CA SER A 19 -2.17 16.14 -0.27
C SER A 19 -0.93 15.64 -1.01
N LYS A 20 0.21 16.31 -0.80
CA LYS A 20 1.47 15.88 -1.42
C LYS A 20 1.94 14.51 -0.95
N TYR A 21 1.50 14.07 0.23
CA TYR A 21 1.87 12.76 0.77
C TYR A 21 1.02 11.62 0.19
N ALA A 22 -0.02 11.94 -0.57
CA ALA A 22 -0.82 10.96 -1.32
C ALA A 22 -0.34 10.77 -2.75
N GLU A 23 0.69 11.50 -3.18
CA GLU A 23 1.32 11.32 -4.47
C GLU A 23 2.31 10.16 -4.40
N LEU A 24 2.08 9.13 -5.18
CA LEU A 24 2.83 7.87 -5.12
C LEU A 24 3.42 7.54 -6.49
N GLU A 25 4.57 6.88 -6.48
CA GLU A 25 5.18 6.25 -7.65
C GLU A 25 5.12 4.74 -7.48
N PHE A 26 4.87 4.04 -8.59
CA PHE A 26 4.87 2.58 -8.65
C PHE A 26 6.09 2.14 -9.46
N HIS A 27 7.02 1.46 -8.81
CA HIS A 27 8.23 0.95 -9.43
C HIS A 27 8.07 -0.54 -9.71
N SER A 28 8.01 -0.92 -10.98
CA SER A 28 7.93 -2.32 -11.39
C SER A 28 9.24 -3.05 -11.05
N VAL A 29 9.13 -4.17 -10.35
CA VAL A 29 10.28 -5.02 -9.99
C VAL A 29 10.11 -6.44 -10.52
N GLY A 30 9.05 -6.70 -11.25
CA GLY A 30 8.73 -7.97 -11.87
C GLY A 30 7.34 -7.94 -12.47
N ALA A 31 6.92 -9.00 -13.14
CA ALA A 31 5.58 -9.09 -13.72
C ALA A 31 4.52 -9.06 -12.62
N GLY A 32 3.71 -8.00 -12.59
CA GLY A 32 2.68 -7.81 -11.56
C GLY A 32 3.22 -7.48 -10.17
N LEU A 33 4.52 -7.20 -10.04
CA LEU A 33 5.17 -6.87 -8.77
C LEU A 33 5.68 -5.44 -8.79
N HIS A 34 5.36 -4.70 -7.73
CA HIS A 34 5.70 -3.28 -7.60
C HIS A 34 6.21 -2.93 -6.21
N MET A 35 7.09 -1.95 -6.15
CA MET A 35 7.33 -1.16 -4.95
C MET A 35 6.52 0.13 -5.06
N ILE A 36 5.98 0.60 -3.95
CA ILE A 36 5.14 1.80 -3.88
C ILE A 36 5.88 2.83 -3.05
N VAL A 37 6.19 3.98 -3.64
CA VAL A 37 7.06 5.00 -3.05
C VAL A 37 6.31 6.32 -2.95
N GLY A 38 6.37 6.95 -1.77
CA GLY A 38 5.86 8.30 -1.60
C GLY A 38 6.79 9.30 -2.29
N VAL A 39 6.25 10.12 -3.19
CA VAL A 39 7.05 11.09 -3.95
C VAL A 39 7.68 12.13 -3.02
N ALA A 40 6.91 12.67 -2.07
CA ALA A 40 7.39 13.74 -1.18
C ALA A 40 8.37 13.23 -0.11
N THR A 41 8.19 12.00 0.37
CA THR A 41 8.96 11.49 1.51
C THR A 41 10.07 10.53 1.11
N ARG A 42 10.02 10.01 -0.11
CA ARG A 42 10.93 8.99 -0.63
C ARG A 42 10.98 7.73 0.24
N ARG A 43 9.85 7.43 0.90
CA ARG A 43 9.68 6.22 1.71
C ARG A 43 8.95 5.15 0.93
N TYR A 44 9.34 3.89 1.18
CA TYR A 44 8.77 2.71 0.54
C TYR A 44 7.69 2.10 1.43
N LEU A 45 6.50 1.91 0.87
CA LEU A 45 5.42 1.19 1.54
C LEU A 45 5.89 -0.21 1.90
N THR A 46 5.64 -0.63 3.13
CA THR A 46 6.21 -1.86 3.68
C THR A 46 5.20 -2.55 4.60
N ILE A 47 5.05 -3.85 4.45
CA ILE A 47 4.39 -4.68 5.47
C ILE A 47 5.50 -5.45 6.19
N THR A 48 5.68 -5.16 7.46
CA THR A 48 6.75 -5.76 8.27
C THR A 48 6.50 -7.25 8.53
N ASP A 49 7.52 -7.95 9.01
CA ASP A 49 7.37 -9.37 9.38
C ASP A 49 6.38 -9.59 10.53
N LYS A 50 6.02 -8.54 11.26
CA LYS A 50 4.97 -8.55 12.29
C LYS A 50 3.58 -8.21 11.74
N GLY A 51 3.47 -7.94 10.44
CA GLY A 51 2.19 -7.61 9.80
C GLY A 51 1.75 -6.17 9.99
N LEU A 52 2.66 -5.26 10.28
CA LEU A 52 2.35 -3.83 10.41
C LEU A 52 2.59 -3.11 9.08
N LEU A 53 1.67 -2.23 8.70
CA LEU A 53 1.81 -1.37 7.53
C LEU A 53 2.55 -0.10 7.94
N THR A 54 3.67 0.16 7.28
CA THR A 54 4.53 1.31 7.54
C THR A 54 5.23 1.76 6.26
N ALA A 55 6.07 2.78 6.34
CA ALA A 55 6.87 3.23 5.22
C ALA A 55 8.32 3.47 5.67
N GLN A 56 9.26 2.87 4.96
CA GLN A 56 10.67 2.84 5.33
C GLN A 56 11.52 3.56 4.29
N LEU A 57 12.62 4.17 4.72
CA LEU A 57 13.54 4.87 3.82
C LEU A 57 14.31 3.91 2.91
N GLN A 58 14.56 2.69 3.37
CA GLN A 58 15.27 1.69 2.59
C GLN A 58 14.31 0.59 2.14
N PRO A 59 14.32 0.21 0.85
CA PRO A 59 13.48 -0.88 0.38
C PRO A 59 14.01 -2.23 0.89
N SER A 60 13.10 -3.19 1.00
CA SER A 60 13.42 -4.58 1.32
C SER A 60 12.41 -5.48 0.60
N LEU A 61 12.53 -6.79 0.78
CA LEU A 61 11.53 -7.71 0.23
C LEU A 61 10.13 -7.45 0.81
N ASN A 62 10.05 -6.91 2.03
CA ASN A 62 8.79 -6.48 2.65
C ASN A 62 8.14 -5.29 1.95
N SER A 63 8.87 -4.63 1.05
CA SER A 63 8.39 -3.48 0.28
C SER A 63 7.88 -3.86 -1.10
N VAL A 64 7.81 -5.15 -1.43
CA VAL A 64 7.33 -5.64 -2.73
C VAL A 64 5.89 -6.11 -2.58
N PHE A 65 5.03 -5.67 -3.51
CA PHE A 65 3.60 -6.01 -3.51
C PHE A 65 3.20 -6.62 -4.84
N LYS A 66 2.37 -7.64 -4.76
CA LYS A 66 1.68 -8.20 -5.90
C LYS A 66 0.38 -7.44 -6.11
N GLU A 67 0.20 -6.89 -7.30
CA GLU A 67 -1.01 -6.17 -7.65
C GLU A 67 -2.10 -7.15 -8.05
N ILE A 68 -3.26 -7.03 -7.40
CA ILE A 68 -4.44 -7.85 -7.67
C ILE A 68 -5.53 -6.94 -8.23
N PHE A 69 -5.91 -7.18 -9.49
CA PHE A 69 -7.02 -6.45 -10.12
C PHE A 69 -8.33 -7.13 -9.78
N LEU A 70 -9.31 -6.35 -9.34
CA LEU A 70 -10.64 -6.82 -9.00
C LEU A 70 -11.63 -6.46 -10.12
N GLU A 71 -12.72 -7.22 -10.23
CA GLU A 71 -13.72 -7.03 -11.28
C GLU A 71 -14.39 -5.64 -11.26
N ASN A 72 -14.43 -5.00 -10.08
CA ASN A 72 -15.03 -3.68 -9.89
C ASN A 72 -14.07 -2.52 -10.20
N LEU A 73 -12.97 -2.75 -10.90
CA LEU A 73 -11.93 -1.78 -11.26
C LEU A 73 -11.08 -1.31 -10.07
N TYR A 74 -11.27 -1.90 -8.88
CA TYR A 74 -10.39 -1.65 -7.75
C TYR A 74 -9.18 -2.57 -7.79
N GLN A 75 -8.15 -2.15 -7.07
CA GLN A 75 -6.91 -2.90 -6.94
C GLN A 75 -6.67 -3.22 -5.46
N SER A 76 -6.07 -4.39 -5.21
CA SER A 76 -5.55 -4.76 -3.92
C SER A 76 -4.06 -5.03 -4.04
N PHE A 77 -3.32 -4.79 -2.96
CA PHE A 77 -1.88 -4.97 -2.92
C PHE A 77 -1.52 -6.01 -1.87
N LEU A 78 -1.07 -7.18 -2.34
CA LEU A 78 -0.70 -8.31 -1.51
C LEU A 78 0.80 -8.26 -1.23
N SER A 79 1.20 -8.41 0.04
CA SER A 79 2.61 -8.55 0.36
C SER A 79 3.21 -9.75 -0.39
N TYR A 80 4.26 -9.52 -1.16
CA TYR A 80 4.94 -10.59 -1.90
C TYR A 80 5.61 -11.57 -0.93
N LYS A 81 6.36 -11.07 0.05
CA LYS A 81 7.04 -11.91 1.04
C LYS A 81 6.06 -12.72 1.88
N HIS A 82 4.92 -12.14 2.24
CA HIS A 82 3.91 -12.73 3.12
C HIS A 82 2.64 -13.14 2.37
N GLN A 83 2.73 -13.46 1.08
CA GLN A 83 1.56 -13.78 0.27
C GLN A 83 0.83 -15.05 0.75
N ARG A 84 1.53 -16.00 1.36
CA ARG A 84 0.91 -17.19 1.95
C ARG A 84 0.02 -16.86 3.15
N ASN A 85 0.33 -15.77 3.86
CA ASN A 85 -0.48 -15.28 4.98
C ASN A 85 -1.69 -14.47 4.49
N GLY A 86 -1.71 -14.09 3.21
CA GLY A 86 -2.77 -13.25 2.67
C GLY A 86 -2.76 -11.85 3.25
N TRP A 87 -1.60 -11.25 3.46
CA TRP A 87 -1.46 -9.93 4.08
C TRP A 87 -1.54 -8.84 3.03
N TYR A 88 -2.57 -8.01 3.15
CA TYR A 88 -2.87 -6.92 2.22
C TYR A 88 -2.64 -5.54 2.84
N VAL A 89 -2.32 -4.58 1.99
CA VAL A 89 -2.39 -3.15 2.35
C VAL A 89 -3.85 -2.82 2.62
N ALA A 90 -4.15 -2.21 3.76
CA ALA A 90 -5.52 -1.85 4.11
C ALA A 90 -5.59 -0.58 4.96
N ILE A 91 -6.63 0.21 4.70
CA ILE A 91 -6.97 1.43 5.46
C ILE A 91 -8.35 1.25 6.08
N LYS A 92 -8.44 1.45 7.40
CA LYS A 92 -9.70 1.39 8.12
C LYS A 92 -10.63 2.53 7.74
N ARG A 93 -11.91 2.38 8.08
CA ARG A 93 -12.92 3.43 7.87
C ARG A 93 -12.55 4.77 8.49
N ASN A 94 -11.81 4.76 9.61
CA ASN A 94 -11.35 5.99 10.29
C ASN A 94 -10.09 6.60 9.66
N GLY A 95 -9.59 6.06 8.55
CA GLY A 95 -8.40 6.55 7.87
C GLY A 95 -7.07 6.01 8.39
N LYS A 96 -7.07 5.20 9.44
CA LYS A 96 -5.84 4.62 9.99
C LYS A 96 -5.46 3.33 9.27
N ALA A 97 -4.16 3.03 9.22
CA ALA A 97 -3.67 1.77 8.67
C ALA A 97 -4.23 0.59 9.45
N LYS A 98 -4.69 -0.43 8.72
CA LYS A 98 -5.14 -1.68 9.31
C LYS A 98 -3.97 -2.64 9.41
N PRO A 99 -3.74 -3.30 10.55
CA PRO A 99 -2.73 -4.36 10.63
C PRO A 99 -2.98 -5.44 9.58
N ALA A 100 -1.94 -5.82 8.83
CA ALA A 100 -2.09 -6.75 7.72
C ALA A 100 -2.57 -8.14 8.17
N VAL A 101 -2.27 -8.53 9.40
CA VAL A 101 -2.74 -9.79 10.00
C VAL A 101 -4.27 -9.87 10.10
N GLN A 102 -4.96 -8.74 10.02
CA GLN A 102 -6.43 -8.64 10.09
C GLN A 102 -7.07 -8.52 8.71
N THR A 103 -6.29 -8.60 7.64
CA THR A 103 -6.77 -8.41 6.27
C THR A 103 -7.04 -9.74 5.56
N PHE A 104 -7.98 -9.69 4.61
CA PHE A 104 -8.21 -10.79 3.67
C PHE A 104 -8.78 -10.21 2.36
N ILE A 105 -8.68 -10.98 1.29
CA ILE A 105 -9.16 -10.53 -0.02
C ILE A 105 -10.66 -10.25 0.01
N GLY A 106 -11.08 -9.19 -0.69
CA GLY A 106 -12.48 -8.79 -0.79
C GLY A 106 -12.94 -7.81 0.28
N GLN A 107 -12.16 -7.55 1.33
CA GLN A 107 -12.48 -6.49 2.28
C GLN A 107 -12.41 -5.12 1.58
N LYS A 108 -13.40 -4.25 1.84
CA LYS A 108 -13.38 -2.89 1.29
C LYS A 108 -12.12 -2.11 1.70
N ALA A 109 -11.61 -2.34 2.92
CA ALA A 109 -10.40 -1.69 3.42
C ALA A 109 -9.16 -2.00 2.58
N THR A 110 -9.14 -3.11 1.82
CA THR A 110 -8.04 -3.53 0.96
C THR A 110 -8.20 -3.06 -0.49
N GLN A 111 -9.28 -2.35 -0.84
CA GLN A 111 -9.60 -1.98 -2.21
C GLN A 111 -9.23 -0.52 -2.46
N PHE A 112 -8.41 -0.29 -3.47
CA PHE A 112 -7.95 1.04 -3.84
C PHE A 112 -8.20 1.32 -5.31
N MET A 113 -8.51 2.56 -5.64
CA MET A 113 -8.43 3.07 -7.00
C MET A 113 -7.11 3.82 -7.12
N THR A 114 -6.24 3.34 -7.99
CA THR A 114 -4.98 4.01 -8.23
C THR A 114 -5.02 4.72 -9.57
N ARG A 115 -4.43 5.91 -9.61
CA ARG A 115 -4.18 6.61 -10.85
C ARG A 115 -2.76 6.30 -11.27
N TYR A 116 -2.64 5.64 -12.43
CA TYR A 116 -1.36 5.54 -13.08
C TYR A 116 -1.19 6.79 -13.93
N GLU A 117 -0.25 7.62 -13.55
CA GLU A 117 0.26 8.63 -14.45
C GLU A 117 1.44 8.00 -15.20
N SER A 118 1.18 7.78 -16.47
CA SER A 118 2.22 7.32 -17.39
C SER A 118 3.20 8.46 -17.71
#